data_7638f4e0515c2f29fcaafcd56cfc4b0a
#
_entry.id   7638f4e0515c2f29fcaafcd56cfc4b0a
#
_cell.length_a   1.000
_cell.length_b   1.000
_cell.length_c   1.000
_cell.angle_alpha   90.00
_cell.angle_beta   90.00
_cell.angle_gamma   90.00
#
_symmetry.space_group_name_H-M   'P 1'
#
loop_
_entity.id
_entity.type
_entity.pdbx_description
1 polymer ?
#
loop_
_entity_poly.entity_id
_entity_poly.type
_entity_poly.pdbx_seq_one_letter_code
_entity_poly.pdbx_strand_id
1 'polypeptide(L)'
;MASQLTWHGPDFVDNEAAVYLTFDDGPHPVITRQAMEILGRFDAPATFFCVGGNIEKHPDVMEELLEKGHAIGNHSYAHESGWSTPNYAYLKSFIKCQSLTDAKWFRPPYGRITRSQAEAISAQTEVVMWDVLSADFDVKKTPEDCFEQLLVNTRPGAIVVFHDSERAAPRMLPILEPYLRWLRDEGYTCKLLPARA
;
A
#
# COMPACT_ATOMS: atom_id res chain seq x y z
N MET A 1 23.28 -11.93 4.08
CA MET A 1 22.00 -11.90 4.82
C MET A 1 20.87 -11.95 3.80
N ALA A 2 19.86 -12.79 3.99
CA ALA A 2 18.69 -12.74 3.11
C ALA A 2 18.01 -11.39 3.32
N SER A 3 17.64 -10.68 2.24
CA SER A 3 16.81 -9.49 2.33
C SER A 3 15.51 -9.91 3.02
N GLN A 4 15.24 -9.37 4.20
CA GLN A 4 13.99 -9.64 4.89
C GLN A 4 12.91 -8.82 4.20
N LEU A 5 12.06 -9.50 3.44
CA LEU A 5 10.81 -8.93 2.94
C LEU A 5 9.79 -9.01 4.08
N THR A 6 9.12 -7.93 4.37
CA THR A 6 8.05 -7.89 5.37
C THR A 6 6.73 -8.23 4.70
N TRP A 7 6.09 -9.33 5.14
CA TRP A 7 4.81 -9.81 4.61
C TRP A 7 3.65 -9.58 5.57
N HIS A 8 3.98 -9.38 6.85
CA HIS A 8 3.03 -9.32 7.94
C HIS A 8 3.52 -8.34 8.99
N GLY A 9 2.64 -7.57 9.57
CA GLY A 9 2.95 -6.65 10.66
C GLY A 9 2.75 -7.29 12.04
N PRO A 10 3.00 -6.56 13.13
CA PRO A 10 2.63 -7.00 14.48
C PRO A 10 1.14 -7.30 14.58
N ASP A 11 0.81 -8.47 15.16
CA ASP A 11 -0.59 -8.90 15.35
C ASP A 11 -1.38 -7.95 16.26
N PHE A 12 -0.71 -7.40 17.27
CA PHE A 12 -1.29 -6.51 18.26
C PHE A 12 -0.44 -5.25 18.45
N VAL A 13 -1.11 -4.12 18.56
CA VAL A 13 -0.54 -2.82 18.94
C VAL A 13 -1.40 -2.27 20.07
N ASP A 14 -0.79 -1.91 21.22
CA ASP A 14 -1.48 -1.42 22.41
C ASP A 14 -2.59 -2.37 22.91
N ASN A 15 -2.40 -3.69 22.77
CA ASN A 15 -3.34 -4.78 23.06
C ASN A 15 -4.58 -4.82 22.16
N GLU A 16 -4.61 -4.10 21.04
CA GLU A 16 -5.64 -4.16 20.01
C GLU A 16 -5.17 -4.99 18.83
N ALA A 17 -6.05 -5.81 18.25
CA ALA A 17 -5.77 -6.56 17.03
C ALA A 17 -5.57 -5.59 15.86
N ALA A 18 -4.36 -5.53 15.33
CA ALA A 18 -3.98 -4.55 14.31
C ALA A 18 -4.20 -5.08 12.90
N VAL A 19 -4.61 -4.19 11.97
CA VAL A 19 -4.61 -4.42 10.52
C VAL A 19 -3.99 -3.20 9.86
N TYR A 20 -3.17 -3.44 8.83
CA TYR A 20 -2.42 -2.42 8.11
C TYR A 20 -2.98 -2.25 6.71
N LEU A 21 -3.79 -1.20 6.51
CA LEU A 21 -4.33 -0.88 5.20
C LEU A 21 -3.27 -0.22 4.33
N THR A 22 -3.10 -0.71 3.12
CA THR A 22 -2.15 -0.15 2.17
C THR A 22 -2.79 0.03 0.79
N PHE A 23 -2.38 1.09 0.09
CA PHE A 23 -2.87 1.42 -1.26
C PHE A 23 -1.66 1.58 -2.19
N ASP A 24 -1.72 0.97 -3.35
CA ASP A 24 -0.67 1.02 -4.37
C ASP A 24 -1.15 1.81 -5.60
N ASP A 25 -0.23 2.33 -6.42
CA ASP A 25 -0.40 3.01 -7.70
C ASP A 25 -0.64 4.53 -7.65
N GLY A 26 -1.20 5.07 -6.58
CA GLY A 26 -1.49 6.51 -6.44
C GLY A 26 -0.24 7.43 -6.48
N PRO A 27 -0.42 8.73 -6.20
CA PRO A 27 -1.70 9.39 -5.97
C PRO A 27 -2.49 9.64 -7.26
N HIS A 28 -3.81 9.49 -7.19
CA HIS A 28 -4.74 9.83 -8.26
C HIS A 28 -5.67 10.97 -7.79
N PRO A 29 -5.88 12.05 -8.59
CA PRO A 29 -6.53 13.28 -8.11
C PRO A 29 -7.99 13.12 -7.65
N VAL A 30 -8.65 12.03 -8.05
CA VAL A 30 -10.04 11.75 -7.67
C VAL A 30 -10.10 10.52 -6.75
N ILE A 31 -9.53 9.41 -7.19
CA ILE A 31 -9.71 8.11 -6.52
C ILE A 31 -9.02 8.08 -5.15
N THR A 32 -7.80 8.61 -5.05
CA THR A 32 -7.09 8.72 -3.77
C THR A 32 -7.87 9.60 -2.79
N ARG A 33 -8.45 10.73 -3.25
CA ARG A 33 -9.29 11.58 -2.40
C ARG A 33 -10.57 10.89 -1.93
N GLN A 34 -11.22 10.12 -2.80
CA GLN A 34 -12.39 9.32 -2.42
C GLN A 34 -12.03 8.25 -1.38
N ALA A 35 -10.88 7.59 -1.54
CA ALA A 35 -10.38 6.64 -0.54
C ALA A 35 -10.10 7.33 0.80
N MET A 36 -9.40 8.47 0.79
CA MET A 36 -9.13 9.28 2.01
C MET A 36 -10.44 9.71 2.72
N GLU A 37 -11.45 10.12 1.96
CA GLU A 37 -12.75 10.50 2.54
C GLU A 37 -13.42 9.32 3.24
N ILE A 38 -13.39 8.13 2.62
CA ILE A 38 -13.93 6.91 3.24
C ILE A 38 -13.13 6.56 4.50
N LEU A 39 -11.80 6.52 4.42
CA LEU A 39 -10.91 6.22 5.55
C LEU A 39 -11.13 7.19 6.72
N GLY A 40 -11.29 8.50 6.43
CA GLY A 40 -11.51 9.54 7.44
C GLY A 40 -12.81 9.36 8.22
N ARG A 41 -13.86 8.78 7.65
CA ARG A 41 -15.11 8.49 8.36
C ARG A 41 -14.98 7.40 9.45
N PHE A 42 -13.87 6.64 9.40
CA PHE A 42 -13.58 5.54 10.33
C PHE A 42 -12.32 5.81 11.16
N ASP A 43 -11.73 7.00 11.07
CA ASP A 43 -10.43 7.32 11.69
C ASP A 43 -9.36 6.27 11.37
N ALA A 44 -9.39 5.71 10.14
CA ALA A 44 -8.56 4.61 9.70
C ALA A 44 -7.29 5.15 9.00
N PRO A 45 -6.12 5.17 9.65
CA PRO A 45 -4.88 5.51 9.00
C PRO A 45 -4.47 4.41 8.00
N ALA A 46 -3.82 4.80 6.90
CA ALA A 46 -3.34 3.89 5.87
C ALA A 46 -1.97 4.32 5.32
N THR A 47 -1.24 3.39 4.70
CA THR A 47 0.01 3.68 4.02
C THR A 47 -0.19 3.62 2.51
N PHE A 48 0.13 4.70 1.81
CA PHE A 48 0.01 4.80 0.35
C PHE A 48 1.37 4.64 -0.31
N PHE A 49 1.56 3.56 -1.06
CA PHE A 49 2.74 3.31 -1.86
C PHE A 49 2.59 4.03 -3.20
N CYS A 50 3.14 5.24 -3.25
CA CYS A 50 2.94 6.17 -4.34
C CYS A 50 3.97 5.99 -5.46
N VAL A 51 3.50 6.07 -6.71
CA VAL A 51 4.34 6.10 -7.90
C VAL A 51 4.90 7.50 -8.10
N GLY A 52 6.23 7.64 -8.18
CA GLY A 52 6.89 8.94 -8.24
C GLY A 52 6.41 9.83 -9.38
N GLY A 53 6.14 9.25 -10.56
CA GLY A 53 5.57 9.98 -11.69
C GLY A 53 4.16 10.54 -11.43
N ASN A 54 3.39 9.90 -10.54
CA ASN A 54 2.08 10.40 -10.13
C ASN A 54 2.20 11.46 -9.04
N ILE A 55 3.19 11.36 -8.14
CA ILE A 55 3.51 12.42 -7.17
C ILE A 55 3.86 13.74 -7.89
N GLU A 56 4.71 13.68 -8.91
CA GLU A 56 5.08 14.89 -9.70
C GLU A 56 3.88 15.54 -10.41
N LYS A 57 2.88 14.74 -10.80
CA LYS A 57 1.64 15.24 -11.44
C LYS A 57 0.63 15.80 -10.44
N HIS A 58 0.58 15.24 -9.23
CA HIS A 58 -0.43 15.50 -8.22
C HIS A 58 0.20 15.70 -6.83
N PRO A 59 1.13 16.68 -6.68
CA PRO A 59 1.81 16.93 -5.41
C PRO A 59 0.83 17.37 -4.31
N ASP A 60 -0.23 18.07 -4.67
CA ASP A 60 -1.32 18.49 -3.80
C ASP A 60 -2.05 17.29 -3.14
N VAL A 61 -2.23 16.19 -3.86
CA VAL A 61 -2.85 14.98 -3.30
C VAL A 61 -1.92 14.29 -2.31
N MET A 62 -0.61 14.29 -2.59
CA MET A 62 0.39 13.77 -1.64
C MET A 62 0.42 14.59 -0.34
N GLU A 63 0.35 15.93 -0.44
CA GLU A 63 0.28 16.80 0.73
C GLU A 63 -1.00 16.50 1.56
N GLU A 64 -2.15 16.37 0.90
CA GLU A 64 -3.42 16.02 1.57
C GLU A 64 -3.35 14.67 2.30
N LEU A 65 -2.66 13.66 1.72
CA LEU A 65 -2.46 12.36 2.39
C LEU A 65 -1.72 12.52 3.72
N LEU A 66 -0.64 13.30 3.73
CA LEU A 66 0.15 13.55 4.95
C LEU A 66 -0.63 14.38 5.98
N GLU A 67 -1.35 15.43 5.54
CA GLU A 67 -2.17 16.28 6.42
C GLU A 67 -3.29 15.49 7.11
N LYS A 68 -3.83 14.47 6.44
CA LYS A 68 -4.85 13.57 6.98
C LYS A 68 -4.29 12.43 7.84
N GLY A 69 -2.98 12.42 8.09
CA GLY A 69 -2.34 11.43 8.96
C GLY A 69 -2.06 10.07 8.31
N HIS A 70 -2.13 9.98 6.98
CA HIS A 70 -1.68 8.81 6.25
C HIS A 70 -0.15 8.82 6.07
N ALA A 71 0.43 7.64 5.82
CA ALA A 71 1.86 7.51 5.53
C ALA A 71 2.11 7.29 4.04
N ILE A 72 3.28 7.72 3.56
CA ILE A 72 3.72 7.50 2.18
C ILE A 72 4.79 6.43 2.13
N GLY A 73 4.62 5.48 1.21
CA GLY A 73 5.61 4.50 0.79
C GLY A 73 6.08 4.77 -0.64
N ASN A 74 7.26 4.26 -0.98
CA ASN A 74 7.83 4.34 -2.33
C ASN A 74 7.34 3.15 -3.19
N HIS A 75 6.73 3.43 -4.35
CA HIS A 75 6.28 2.42 -5.32
C HIS A 75 7.01 2.51 -6.66
N SER A 76 8.31 2.82 -6.65
CA SER A 76 9.14 3.20 -7.79
C SER A 76 8.66 4.49 -8.49
N TYR A 77 9.47 4.98 -9.44
CA TYR A 77 9.09 6.22 -10.14
C TYR A 77 8.15 5.98 -11.33
N ALA A 78 8.36 4.89 -12.09
CA ALA A 78 7.62 4.60 -13.32
C ALA A 78 6.85 3.26 -13.27
N HIS A 79 6.67 2.70 -12.07
CA HIS A 79 5.90 1.47 -11.84
C HIS A 79 6.42 0.27 -12.65
N GLU A 80 7.75 0.08 -12.71
CA GLU A 80 8.38 -1.01 -13.45
C GLU A 80 8.41 -2.32 -12.69
N SER A 81 8.30 -3.44 -13.41
CA SER A 81 8.54 -4.77 -12.84
C SER A 81 10.04 -5.04 -12.68
N GLY A 82 10.46 -5.36 -11.46
CA GLY A 82 11.87 -5.70 -11.18
C GLY A 82 12.37 -6.92 -11.96
N TRP A 83 11.48 -7.84 -12.35
CA TRP A 83 11.89 -9.03 -13.09
C TRP A 83 12.24 -8.76 -14.58
N SER A 84 11.66 -7.73 -15.17
CA SER A 84 11.87 -7.38 -16.58
C SER A 84 12.71 -6.12 -16.78
N THR A 85 13.08 -5.42 -15.69
CA THR A 85 13.84 -4.18 -15.75
C THR A 85 15.29 -4.42 -15.30
N PRO A 86 16.29 -3.98 -16.07
CA PRO A 86 17.69 -4.08 -15.67
C PRO A 86 17.93 -3.42 -14.29
N ASN A 87 18.77 -4.04 -13.45
CA ASN A 87 19.00 -3.60 -12.07
C ASN A 87 19.33 -2.11 -11.97
N TYR A 88 20.19 -1.58 -12.83
CA TYR A 88 20.55 -0.16 -12.82
C TYR A 88 19.34 0.75 -13.06
N ALA A 89 18.51 0.43 -14.04
CA ALA A 89 17.32 1.22 -14.35
C ALA A 89 16.28 1.15 -13.21
N TYR A 90 16.08 -0.04 -12.67
CA TYR A 90 15.16 -0.26 -11.53
C TYR A 90 15.59 0.52 -10.28
N LEU A 91 16.87 0.42 -9.91
CA LEU A 91 17.40 1.16 -8.75
C LEU A 91 17.40 2.67 -8.98
N LYS A 92 17.65 3.14 -10.20
CA LYS A 92 17.52 4.57 -10.54
C LYS A 92 16.09 5.07 -10.35
N SER A 93 15.09 4.28 -10.76
CA SER A 93 13.68 4.58 -10.57
C SER A 93 13.30 4.60 -9.08
N PHE A 94 13.76 3.61 -8.30
CA PHE A 94 13.61 3.61 -6.85
C PHE A 94 14.18 4.90 -6.22
N ILE A 95 15.45 5.24 -6.52
CA ILE A 95 16.12 6.42 -5.97
C ILE A 95 15.39 7.72 -6.34
N LYS A 96 14.91 7.83 -7.60
CA LYS A 96 14.16 9.01 -8.03
C LYS A 96 12.86 9.17 -7.24
N CYS A 97 12.11 8.10 -7.02
CA CYS A 97 10.91 8.13 -6.19
C CYS A 97 11.26 8.41 -4.71
N GLN A 98 12.35 7.83 -4.22
CA GLN A 98 12.81 8.04 -2.84
C GLN A 98 13.11 9.51 -2.54
N SER A 99 13.68 10.25 -3.49
CA SER A 99 13.93 11.69 -3.33
C SER A 99 12.66 12.55 -3.27
N LEU A 100 11.51 12.01 -3.69
CA LEU A 100 10.21 12.69 -3.61
C LEU A 100 9.44 12.33 -2.33
N THR A 101 9.68 11.13 -1.76
CA THR A 101 8.86 10.59 -0.67
C THR A 101 9.57 10.59 0.68
N ASP A 102 10.91 10.48 0.70
CA ASP A 102 11.71 10.17 1.92
C ASP A 102 11.11 8.99 2.72
N ALA A 103 10.55 8.01 1.99
CA ALA A 103 9.76 6.94 2.57
C ALA A 103 10.61 5.92 3.34
N LYS A 104 10.06 5.42 4.45
CA LYS A 104 10.65 4.32 5.23
C LYS A 104 10.39 2.95 4.61
N TRP A 105 9.38 2.86 3.74
CA TRP A 105 8.93 1.62 3.11
C TRP A 105 8.98 1.72 1.59
N PHE A 106 9.35 0.61 0.98
CA PHE A 106 9.26 0.39 -0.45
C PHE A 106 8.43 -0.85 -0.73
N ARG A 107 7.53 -0.77 -1.69
CA ARG A 107 6.83 -1.95 -2.23
C ARG A 107 7.17 -2.08 -3.72
N PRO A 108 7.69 -3.25 -4.15
CA PRO A 108 7.98 -3.46 -5.56
C PRO A 108 6.68 -3.58 -6.38
N PRO A 109 6.55 -2.86 -7.50
CA PRO A 109 5.43 -3.02 -8.40
C PRO A 109 5.20 -4.49 -8.79
N TYR A 110 3.93 -4.90 -8.80
CA TYR A 110 3.50 -6.29 -9.05
C TYR A 110 4.03 -7.33 -8.03
N GLY A 111 4.65 -6.92 -6.93
CA GLY A 111 5.38 -7.81 -6.03
C GLY A 111 6.65 -8.43 -6.66
N ARG A 112 7.13 -7.88 -7.76
CA ARG A 112 8.22 -8.45 -8.57
C ARG A 112 9.53 -7.72 -8.35
N ILE A 113 10.42 -8.36 -7.60
CA ILE A 113 11.75 -7.84 -7.28
C ILE A 113 12.77 -8.99 -7.36
N THR A 114 13.97 -8.73 -7.89
CA THR A 114 15.06 -9.69 -7.83
C THR A 114 15.78 -9.62 -6.48
N ARG A 115 16.49 -10.68 -6.12
CA ARG A 115 17.26 -10.71 -4.87
C ARG A 115 18.25 -9.56 -4.77
N SER A 116 19.00 -9.28 -5.83
CA SER A 116 20.00 -8.20 -5.84
C SER A 116 19.38 -6.81 -5.72
N GLN A 117 18.20 -6.58 -6.32
CA GLN A 117 17.44 -5.34 -6.15
C GLN A 117 16.94 -5.20 -4.70
N ALA A 118 16.38 -6.26 -4.14
CA ALA A 118 15.88 -6.26 -2.77
C ALA A 118 17.01 -6.00 -1.76
N GLU A 119 18.18 -6.63 -1.94
CA GLU A 119 19.36 -6.40 -1.08
C GLU A 119 19.83 -4.94 -1.13
N ALA A 120 19.89 -4.34 -2.33
CA ALA A 120 20.29 -2.95 -2.51
C ALA A 120 19.29 -1.96 -1.89
N ILE A 121 17.98 -2.19 -2.07
CA ILE A 121 16.90 -1.33 -1.56
C ILE A 121 16.78 -1.48 -0.04
N SER A 122 16.90 -2.70 0.51
CA SER A 122 16.81 -2.96 1.95
C SER A 122 17.91 -2.29 2.79
N ALA A 123 18.96 -1.77 2.15
CA ALA A 123 19.99 -0.96 2.83
C ALA A 123 19.48 0.47 3.15
N GLN A 124 18.40 0.92 2.53
CA GLN A 124 17.86 2.28 2.66
C GLN A 124 16.44 2.30 3.23
N THR A 125 15.61 1.34 2.82
CA THR A 125 14.18 1.27 3.18
C THR A 125 13.79 -0.16 3.51
N GLU A 126 12.69 -0.34 4.22
CA GLU A 126 12.09 -1.66 4.42
C GLU A 126 11.30 -2.08 3.17
N VAL A 127 11.55 -3.29 2.65
CA VAL A 127 10.77 -3.84 1.53
C VAL A 127 9.54 -4.54 2.08
N VAL A 128 8.37 -3.96 1.84
CA VAL A 128 7.09 -4.44 2.36
C VAL A 128 6.26 -5.06 1.25
N MET A 129 5.85 -6.30 1.49
CA MET A 129 4.93 -7.06 0.66
C MET A 129 3.51 -7.00 1.27
N TRP A 130 2.74 -8.06 1.14
CA TRP A 130 1.39 -8.19 1.70
C TRP A 130 1.06 -9.67 1.96
N ASP A 131 0.11 -9.92 2.81
CA ASP A 131 -0.47 -11.26 3.01
C ASP A 131 -1.96 -11.32 2.65
N VAL A 132 -2.63 -10.16 2.53
CA VAL A 132 -4.01 -10.07 2.07
C VAL A 132 -4.11 -9.15 0.86
N LEU A 133 -4.53 -9.72 -0.27
CA LEU A 133 -4.73 -9.00 -1.52
C LEU A 133 -6.22 -8.87 -1.79
N SER A 134 -6.72 -7.62 -1.93
CA SER A 134 -8.14 -7.38 -2.30
C SER A 134 -8.50 -7.92 -3.67
N ALA A 135 -7.51 -8.02 -4.56
CA ALA A 135 -7.66 -8.35 -5.98
C ALA A 135 -8.54 -7.36 -6.77
N ASP A 136 -8.69 -6.14 -6.28
CA ASP A 136 -9.49 -5.06 -6.89
C ASP A 136 -8.99 -4.61 -8.28
N PHE A 137 -7.72 -4.89 -8.63
CA PHE A 137 -7.14 -4.66 -9.96
C PHE A 137 -7.59 -5.69 -11.01
N ASP A 138 -8.13 -6.85 -10.59
CA ASP A 138 -8.54 -7.91 -11.52
C ASP A 138 -9.93 -7.64 -12.08
N VAL A 139 -10.00 -7.22 -13.34
CA VAL A 139 -11.24 -6.88 -14.05
C VAL A 139 -12.21 -8.08 -14.22
N LYS A 140 -11.77 -9.31 -13.93
CA LYS A 140 -12.61 -10.50 -13.98
C LYS A 140 -13.37 -10.73 -12.68
N LYS A 141 -12.99 -10.07 -11.59
CA LYS A 141 -13.65 -10.14 -10.30
C LYS A 141 -14.73 -9.09 -10.16
N THR A 142 -15.77 -9.43 -9.41
CA THR A 142 -16.78 -8.47 -8.95
C THR A 142 -16.33 -7.80 -7.65
N PRO A 143 -16.94 -6.67 -7.24
CA PRO A 143 -16.71 -6.12 -5.91
C PRO A 143 -16.98 -7.14 -4.79
N GLU A 144 -18.02 -7.96 -4.94
CA GLU A 144 -18.42 -9.00 -3.98
C GLU A 144 -17.33 -10.08 -3.83
N ASP A 145 -16.73 -10.54 -4.94
CA ASP A 145 -15.60 -11.48 -4.92
C ASP A 145 -14.40 -10.90 -4.17
N CYS A 146 -14.11 -9.61 -4.40
CA CYS A 146 -13.02 -8.91 -3.73
C CYS A 146 -13.31 -8.77 -2.23
N PHE A 147 -14.53 -8.43 -1.86
CA PHE A 147 -14.94 -8.29 -0.47
C PHE A 147 -14.88 -9.63 0.29
N GLU A 148 -15.43 -10.68 -0.28
CA GLU A 148 -15.37 -12.02 0.31
C GLU A 148 -13.93 -12.48 0.53
N GLN A 149 -13.03 -12.23 -0.44
CA GLN A 149 -11.61 -12.55 -0.31
C GLN A 149 -10.94 -11.80 0.85
N LEU A 150 -11.31 -10.55 1.10
CA LEU A 150 -10.83 -9.78 2.25
C LEU A 150 -11.30 -10.41 3.57
N LEU A 151 -12.61 -10.71 3.70
CA LEU A 151 -13.18 -11.27 4.92
C LEU A 151 -12.53 -12.60 5.32
N VAL A 152 -12.33 -13.49 4.34
CA VAL A 152 -11.77 -14.84 4.59
C VAL A 152 -10.30 -14.82 4.98
N ASN A 153 -9.52 -13.83 4.49
CA ASN A 153 -8.07 -13.83 4.66
C ASN A 153 -7.55 -12.84 5.71
N THR A 154 -8.38 -11.91 6.18
CA THR A 154 -7.98 -10.93 7.20
C THR A 154 -7.80 -11.61 8.56
N ARG A 155 -6.68 -11.29 9.20
CA ARG A 155 -6.30 -11.75 10.53
C ARG A 155 -5.49 -10.67 11.24
N PRO A 156 -5.27 -10.75 12.55
CA PRO A 156 -4.37 -9.81 13.24
C PRO A 156 -3.01 -9.72 12.53
N GLY A 157 -2.46 -8.53 12.41
CA GLY A 157 -1.19 -8.27 11.73
C GLY A 157 -1.25 -8.20 10.21
N ALA A 158 -2.42 -8.44 9.60
CA ALA A 158 -2.56 -8.46 8.14
C ALA A 158 -2.16 -7.15 7.48
N ILE A 159 -1.26 -7.23 6.49
CA ILE A 159 -0.98 -6.15 5.54
C ILE A 159 -1.90 -6.36 4.35
N VAL A 160 -2.89 -5.47 4.20
CA VAL A 160 -3.93 -5.54 3.19
C VAL A 160 -3.63 -4.60 2.05
N VAL A 161 -3.67 -5.08 0.80
CA VAL A 161 -3.42 -4.28 -0.40
C VAL A 161 -4.69 -3.97 -1.15
N PHE A 162 -4.92 -2.69 -1.35
CA PHE A 162 -5.82 -2.07 -2.31
C PHE A 162 -5.03 -1.29 -3.37
N HIS A 163 -5.69 -0.82 -4.43
CA HIS A 163 -5.08 0.03 -5.43
C HIS A 163 -5.96 1.26 -5.68
N ASP A 164 -5.39 2.46 -5.55
CA ASP A 164 -6.09 3.73 -5.79
C ASP A 164 -5.88 4.23 -7.23
N SER A 165 -6.18 3.35 -8.18
CA SER A 165 -6.06 3.56 -9.62
C SER A 165 -7.40 3.45 -10.36
N GLU A 166 -7.52 4.04 -11.56
CA GLU A 166 -8.73 3.96 -12.39
C GLU A 166 -9.17 2.51 -12.64
N ARG A 167 -8.22 1.62 -12.78
CA ARG A 167 -8.49 0.21 -13.01
C ARG A 167 -9.15 -0.48 -11.81
N ALA A 168 -8.71 -0.15 -10.61
CA ALA A 168 -9.18 -0.78 -9.37
C ALA A 168 -10.43 -0.10 -8.79
N ALA A 169 -10.61 1.19 -9.01
CA ALA A 169 -11.67 2.00 -8.42
C ALA A 169 -13.09 1.39 -8.49
N PRO A 170 -13.53 0.77 -9.63
CA PRO A 170 -14.86 0.16 -9.71
C PRO A 170 -15.10 -0.99 -8.73
N ARG A 171 -14.05 -1.61 -8.21
CA ARG A 171 -14.11 -2.70 -7.22
C ARG A 171 -13.68 -2.24 -5.83
N MET A 172 -12.64 -1.41 -5.74
CA MET A 172 -12.10 -0.91 -4.48
C MET A 172 -13.09 0.02 -3.76
N LEU A 173 -13.60 1.05 -4.43
CA LEU A 173 -14.46 2.06 -3.78
C LEU A 173 -15.75 1.48 -3.18
N PRO A 174 -16.50 0.58 -3.86
CA PRO A 174 -17.71 0.00 -3.27
C PRO A 174 -17.46 -0.87 -2.04
N ILE A 175 -16.26 -1.48 -1.92
CA ILE A 175 -15.98 -2.43 -0.83
C ILE A 175 -15.22 -1.80 0.34
N LEU A 176 -14.59 -0.64 0.16
CA LEU A 176 -13.71 -0.06 1.19
C LEU A 176 -14.50 0.29 2.46
N GLU A 177 -15.64 1.00 2.34
CA GLU A 177 -16.47 1.32 3.51
C GLU A 177 -17.07 0.09 4.19
N PRO A 178 -17.71 -0.87 3.49
CA PRO A 178 -18.16 -2.12 4.08
C PRO A 178 -17.04 -2.89 4.80
N TYR A 179 -15.83 -2.91 4.24
CA TYR A 179 -14.69 -3.59 4.84
C TYR A 179 -14.22 -2.90 6.13
N LEU A 180 -14.13 -1.58 6.16
CA LEU A 180 -13.80 -0.82 7.36
C LEU A 180 -14.84 -1.02 8.48
N ARG A 181 -16.12 -1.08 8.13
CA ARG A 181 -17.20 -1.37 9.06
C ARG A 181 -17.04 -2.76 9.66
N TRP A 182 -16.79 -3.75 8.81
CA TRP A 182 -16.56 -5.12 9.26
C TRP A 182 -15.32 -5.23 10.17
N LEU A 183 -14.21 -4.60 9.81
CA LEU A 183 -13.00 -4.58 10.66
C LEU A 183 -13.30 -4.05 12.06
N ARG A 184 -14.02 -2.94 12.14
CA ARG A 184 -14.43 -2.36 13.43
C ARG A 184 -15.34 -3.31 14.21
N ASP A 185 -16.33 -3.92 13.58
CA ASP A 185 -17.31 -4.79 14.20
C ASP A 185 -16.67 -6.12 14.70
N GLU A 186 -15.59 -6.58 14.04
CA GLU A 186 -14.75 -7.72 14.47
C GLU A 186 -13.66 -7.32 15.49
N GLY A 187 -13.57 -6.04 15.87
CA GLY A 187 -12.63 -5.56 16.89
C GLY A 187 -11.20 -5.33 16.38
N TYR A 188 -11.02 -5.16 15.09
CA TYR A 188 -9.72 -4.77 14.51
C TYR A 188 -9.53 -3.25 14.57
N THR A 189 -8.29 -2.83 14.78
CA THR A 189 -7.87 -1.42 14.70
C THR A 189 -6.93 -1.23 13.53
N CYS A 190 -7.24 -0.25 12.66
CA CYS A 190 -6.34 0.13 11.57
C CYS A 190 -5.14 0.90 12.12
N LYS A 191 -3.93 0.49 11.74
CA LYS A 191 -2.67 1.14 12.15
C LYS A 191 -1.80 1.43 10.92
N LEU A 192 -0.91 2.41 11.03
CA LEU A 192 0.16 2.61 10.04
C LEU A 192 1.17 1.47 10.11
N LEU A 193 1.80 1.14 8.98
CA LEU A 193 2.92 0.22 8.98
C LEU A 193 3.97 0.68 9.99
N PRO A 194 4.46 -0.20 10.88
CA PRO A 194 5.55 0.16 11.78
C PRO A 194 6.85 0.33 10.99
N ALA A 195 7.58 1.41 11.25
CA ALA A 195 8.94 1.52 10.76
C ALA A 195 9.85 0.62 11.59
N ARG A 196 10.81 -0.06 10.95
CA ARG A 196 11.89 -0.72 11.69
C ARG A 196 12.62 0.30 12.55
N ALA A 197 12.87 -0.07 13.80
CA ALA A 197 13.71 0.69 14.72
C ALA A 197 15.17 0.68 14.26
#